data_11f4b827c606e50998831deea4381c18
#
_entry.id   11f4b827c606e50998831deea4381c18
#
_cell.length_a   1.000
_cell.length_b   1.000
_cell.length_c   1.000
_cell.angle_alpha   90.00
_cell.angle_beta   90.00
_cell.angle_gamma   90.00
#
_symmetry.space_group_name_H-M   'P 1'
#
loop_
_entity.id
_entity.type
_entity.pdbx_description
1 polymer ?
#
loop_
_entity_poly.entity_id
_entity_poly.type
_entity_poly.pdbx_seq_one_letter_code
_entity_poly.pdbx_strand_id
1 'polypeptide(L)'
;MAHKINEEGILLLEQPFARVPYENYRKIFRTSQKHIEREMGPVQTGVAKLAKDAEAGSLDSAQAIESIDAMIARVEGLKRKLADLHSTSGKPTQDVLRDRLQHLNALPSFQDTTDPDFDRWADTRLDRWLVDWALRTGRVNTARDIAKRKDIESLVDIDLFTDIRRIEGALQAHSCTEALAWCSENKVALRKIKSQLEFELRLQEFIELCRQRNTAQAIAYSRKHLIAWQDTHMPQIQHALALLAYAPGTQCGPYKRLYDPARWDTLVRSFRNAVFALNTLSPEPLLHLALYTGLASLKLRACYVKHSKNPDCPVCDGGGTDSSLTTSSGLSQLSGGLSKLAEEVPFSHHTNSTIVCRITGKIMDEDNPPMAFPSGQVYSRGALEEMAMGGALDGALGEMGRVRSPETGEEVEFGQLRKVFIS
;
A
#
# COMPACT_ATOMS: atom_id res chain seq x y z
N MET A 1 -15.64 -10.49 -25.18
CA MET A 1 -14.91 -11.74 -24.86
C MET A 1 -14.95 -11.94 -23.37
N ALA A 2 -15.46 -13.07 -22.90
CA ALA A 2 -15.43 -13.41 -21.50
C ALA A 2 -13.99 -13.65 -21.06
N HIS A 3 -13.51 -12.91 -20.06
CA HIS A 3 -12.17 -13.07 -19.54
C HIS A 3 -12.22 -13.87 -18.23
N LYS A 4 -11.38 -14.90 -18.14
CA LYS A 4 -11.21 -15.65 -16.90
C LYS A 4 -10.75 -14.72 -15.78
N ILE A 5 -11.39 -14.82 -14.63
CA ILE A 5 -11.07 -14.01 -13.45
C ILE A 5 -9.70 -14.41 -12.90
N ASN A 6 -8.83 -13.43 -12.66
CA ASN A 6 -7.54 -13.63 -12.00
C ASN A 6 -7.73 -13.57 -10.47
N GLU A 7 -8.16 -14.68 -9.88
CA GLU A 7 -8.43 -14.78 -8.45
C GLU A 7 -7.19 -14.49 -7.59
N GLU A 8 -6.03 -15.02 -7.97
CA GLU A 8 -4.78 -14.83 -7.21
C GLU A 8 -4.37 -13.35 -7.15
N GLY A 9 -4.44 -12.65 -8.29
CA GLY A 9 -4.13 -11.23 -8.36
C GLY A 9 -5.11 -10.37 -7.54
N ILE A 10 -6.39 -10.73 -7.54
CA ILE A 10 -7.40 -10.06 -6.72
C ILE A 10 -7.13 -10.29 -5.23
N LEU A 11 -6.95 -11.54 -4.80
CA LEU A 11 -6.73 -11.90 -3.40
C LEU A 11 -5.44 -11.28 -2.83
N LEU A 12 -4.40 -11.13 -3.66
CA LEU A 12 -3.17 -10.46 -3.26
C LEU A 12 -3.42 -8.99 -2.85
N LEU A 13 -4.22 -8.27 -3.63
CA LEU A 13 -4.58 -6.88 -3.33
C LEU A 13 -5.56 -6.76 -2.16
N GLU A 14 -6.37 -7.79 -1.90
CA GLU A 14 -7.35 -7.84 -0.81
C GLU A 14 -6.78 -8.36 0.52
N GLN A 15 -5.49 -8.66 0.60
CA GLN A 15 -4.85 -9.13 1.84
C GLN A 15 -5.12 -8.21 3.05
N PRO A 16 -5.00 -6.86 2.96
CA PRO A 16 -5.29 -5.97 4.08
C PRO A 16 -6.73 -6.05 4.57
N PHE A 17 -7.66 -6.28 3.67
CA PHE A 17 -9.10 -6.38 3.94
C PHE A 17 -9.46 -7.47 4.96
N ALA A 18 -8.82 -8.63 4.87
CA ALA A 18 -8.99 -9.71 5.85
C ALA A 18 -8.07 -9.52 7.07
N ARG A 19 -6.88 -8.93 6.88
CA ARG A 19 -5.86 -8.82 7.92
C ARG A 19 -6.22 -7.85 9.03
N VAL A 20 -6.82 -6.69 8.72
CA VAL A 20 -7.18 -5.68 9.73
C VAL A 20 -8.11 -6.26 10.80
N PRO A 21 -9.28 -6.86 10.48
CA PRO A 21 -10.14 -7.46 11.51
C PRO A 21 -9.49 -8.66 12.19
N TYR A 22 -8.67 -9.44 11.50
CA TYR A 22 -7.92 -10.54 12.10
C TYR A 22 -6.94 -10.06 13.18
N GLU A 23 -6.15 -9.02 12.92
CA GLU A 23 -5.23 -8.47 13.93
C GLU A 23 -6.00 -7.84 15.11
N ASN A 24 -7.16 -7.25 14.87
CA ASN A 24 -8.05 -6.77 15.94
C ASN A 24 -8.54 -7.92 16.81
N TYR A 25 -9.05 -9.00 16.21
CA TYR A 25 -9.47 -10.19 16.92
C TYR A 25 -8.32 -10.81 17.72
N ARG A 26 -7.15 -10.89 17.14
CA ARG A 26 -5.92 -11.37 17.80
C ARG A 26 -5.52 -10.56 19.01
N LYS A 27 -5.72 -9.23 19.01
CA LYS A 27 -5.51 -8.37 20.19
C LYS A 27 -6.50 -8.71 21.30
N ILE A 28 -7.78 -8.87 20.96
CA ILE A 28 -8.85 -9.26 21.90
C ILE A 28 -8.52 -10.63 22.53
N PHE A 29 -8.13 -11.59 21.70
CA PHE A 29 -7.75 -12.93 22.17
C PHE A 29 -6.57 -12.89 23.14
N ARG A 30 -5.53 -12.11 22.85
CA ARG A 30 -4.39 -11.93 23.77
C ARG A 30 -4.79 -11.25 25.09
N THR A 31 -5.74 -10.33 25.04
CA THR A 31 -6.27 -9.68 26.23
C THR A 31 -7.02 -10.70 27.08
N SER A 32 -7.82 -11.57 26.48
CA SER A 32 -8.49 -12.69 27.15
C SER A 32 -7.48 -13.63 27.82
N GLN A 33 -6.41 -14.02 27.12
CA GLN A 33 -5.35 -14.85 27.68
C GLN A 33 -4.69 -14.21 28.91
N LYS A 34 -4.36 -12.92 28.83
CA LYS A 34 -3.77 -12.19 29.97
C LYS A 34 -4.71 -12.15 31.18
N HIS A 35 -6.02 -12.00 30.95
CA HIS A 35 -7.00 -12.06 32.03
C HIS A 35 -7.05 -13.43 32.65
N ILE A 36 -7.06 -14.50 31.85
CA ILE A 36 -7.04 -15.90 32.35
C ILE A 36 -5.76 -16.15 33.16
N GLU A 37 -4.60 -15.88 32.61
CA GLU A 37 -3.31 -16.10 33.30
C GLU A 37 -3.24 -15.35 34.64
N ARG A 38 -3.67 -14.08 34.66
CA ARG A 38 -3.64 -13.25 35.89
C ARG A 38 -4.57 -13.76 36.97
N GLU A 39 -5.76 -14.24 36.62
CA GLU A 39 -6.74 -14.68 37.63
C GLU A 39 -6.59 -16.17 37.97
N MET A 40 -6.16 -17.01 37.04
CA MET A 40 -5.96 -18.45 37.29
C MET A 40 -4.68 -18.77 38.05
N GLY A 41 -3.62 -17.98 37.92
CA GLY A 41 -2.36 -18.17 38.65
C GLY A 41 -2.54 -18.21 40.17
N PRO A 42 -3.16 -17.19 40.80
CA PRO A 42 -3.47 -17.21 42.22
C PRO A 42 -4.41 -18.35 42.66
N VAL A 43 -5.38 -18.74 41.80
CA VAL A 43 -6.26 -19.88 42.09
C VAL A 43 -5.47 -21.18 42.14
N GLN A 44 -4.59 -21.43 41.16
CA GLN A 44 -3.71 -22.61 41.16
C GLN A 44 -2.80 -22.66 42.41
N THR A 45 -2.23 -21.50 42.78
CA THR A 45 -1.39 -21.39 43.96
C THR A 45 -2.19 -21.66 45.25
N GLY A 46 -3.42 -21.12 45.31
CA GLY A 46 -4.33 -21.34 46.44
C GLY A 46 -4.72 -22.80 46.59
N VAL A 47 -5.10 -23.47 45.49
CA VAL A 47 -5.42 -24.92 45.51
C VAL A 47 -4.20 -25.74 45.95
N ALA A 48 -3.01 -25.46 45.40
CA ALA A 48 -1.79 -26.17 45.76
C ALA A 48 -1.41 -26.00 47.26
N LYS A 49 -1.67 -24.80 47.83
CA LYS A 49 -1.48 -24.54 49.25
C LYS A 49 -2.47 -25.34 50.10
N LEU A 50 -3.76 -25.30 49.79
CA LEU A 50 -4.78 -26.05 50.50
C LEU A 50 -4.53 -27.57 50.47
N ALA A 51 -4.06 -28.09 49.32
CA ALA A 51 -3.68 -29.50 49.20
C ALA A 51 -2.53 -29.88 50.14
N LYS A 52 -1.46 -29.06 50.25
CA LYS A 52 -0.34 -29.27 51.17
C LYS A 52 -0.76 -29.19 52.61
N ASP A 53 -1.60 -28.20 52.98
CA ASP A 53 -2.10 -28.03 54.37
C ASP A 53 -2.98 -29.22 54.78
N ALA A 54 -3.74 -29.79 53.85
CA ALA A 54 -4.53 -31.01 54.04
C ALA A 54 -3.65 -32.24 54.26
N GLU A 55 -2.59 -32.44 53.44
CA GLU A 55 -1.63 -33.52 53.59
C GLU A 55 -0.85 -33.44 54.90
N ALA A 56 -0.56 -32.23 55.36
CA ALA A 56 0.13 -31.99 56.63
C ALA A 56 -0.79 -32.11 57.86
N GLY A 57 -2.09 -32.33 57.68
CA GLY A 57 -3.08 -32.39 58.77
C GLY A 57 -3.27 -31.06 59.52
N SER A 58 -2.79 -29.95 58.97
CA SER A 58 -2.84 -28.61 59.57
C SER A 58 -3.99 -27.75 59.03
N LEU A 59 -4.92 -28.33 58.27
CA LEU A 59 -6.00 -27.63 57.61
C LEU A 59 -7.11 -27.22 58.59
N ASP A 60 -7.28 -25.93 58.84
CA ASP A 60 -8.46 -25.38 59.48
C ASP A 60 -9.63 -25.32 58.49
N SER A 61 -10.73 -26.00 58.80
CA SER A 61 -11.88 -26.13 57.88
C SER A 61 -12.55 -24.78 57.58
N ALA A 62 -12.59 -23.84 58.55
CA ALA A 62 -13.16 -22.52 58.36
C ALA A 62 -12.32 -21.67 57.39
N GLN A 63 -10.99 -21.67 57.57
CA GLN A 63 -10.07 -20.97 56.67
C GLN A 63 -10.02 -21.58 55.26
N ALA A 64 -10.17 -22.91 55.17
CA ALA A 64 -10.26 -23.59 53.87
C ALA A 64 -11.51 -23.18 53.10
N ILE A 65 -12.67 -23.11 53.73
CA ILE A 65 -13.92 -22.66 53.10
C ILE A 65 -13.78 -21.22 52.62
N GLU A 66 -13.31 -20.31 53.48
CA GLU A 66 -13.09 -18.90 53.10
C GLU A 66 -12.15 -18.76 51.88
N SER A 67 -11.05 -19.54 51.85
CA SER A 67 -10.12 -19.55 50.75
C SER A 67 -10.74 -20.08 49.43
N ILE A 68 -11.57 -21.12 49.52
CA ILE A 68 -12.31 -21.68 48.39
C ILE A 68 -13.32 -20.66 47.87
N ASP A 69 -14.10 -20.03 48.75
CA ASP A 69 -15.06 -19.00 48.39
C ASP A 69 -14.39 -17.81 47.68
N ALA A 70 -13.24 -17.38 48.16
CA ALA A 70 -12.44 -16.34 47.52
C ALA A 70 -11.97 -16.76 46.10
N MET A 71 -11.56 -18.02 45.92
CA MET A 71 -11.18 -18.54 44.59
C MET A 71 -12.40 -18.65 43.67
N ILE A 72 -13.56 -19.09 44.15
CA ILE A 72 -14.81 -19.13 43.38
C ILE A 72 -15.18 -17.71 42.91
N ALA A 73 -15.20 -16.74 43.82
CA ALA A 73 -15.51 -15.34 43.49
C ALA A 73 -14.57 -14.78 42.42
N ARG A 74 -13.29 -15.16 42.50
CA ARG A 74 -12.28 -14.75 41.50
C ARG A 74 -12.56 -15.36 40.13
N VAL A 75 -12.88 -16.66 40.06
CA VAL A 75 -13.23 -17.34 38.77
C VAL A 75 -14.53 -16.80 38.18
N GLU A 76 -15.54 -16.53 39.00
CA GLU A 76 -16.78 -15.90 38.56
C GLU A 76 -16.56 -14.47 38.03
N GLY A 77 -15.69 -13.72 38.71
CA GLY A 77 -15.24 -12.41 38.23
C GLY A 77 -14.53 -12.47 36.86
N LEU A 78 -13.68 -13.49 36.69
CA LEU A 78 -13.03 -13.76 35.41
C LEU A 78 -14.06 -14.11 34.33
N LYS A 79 -14.99 -15.03 34.64
CA LYS A 79 -16.07 -15.42 33.70
C LYS A 79 -16.87 -14.20 33.22
N ARG A 80 -17.25 -13.30 34.12
CA ARG A 80 -17.95 -12.05 33.78
C ARG A 80 -17.13 -11.15 32.88
N LYS A 81 -15.84 -10.92 33.20
CA LYS A 81 -14.91 -10.12 32.37
C LYS A 81 -14.72 -10.68 30.97
N LEU A 82 -14.61 -12.02 30.85
CA LEU A 82 -14.46 -12.68 29.56
C LEU A 82 -15.76 -12.61 28.72
N ALA A 83 -16.91 -12.79 29.36
CA ALA A 83 -18.22 -12.67 28.70
C ALA A 83 -18.46 -11.24 28.21
N ASP A 84 -18.13 -10.24 29.02
CA ASP A 84 -18.22 -8.83 28.64
C ASP A 84 -17.29 -8.50 27.47
N LEU A 85 -16.01 -8.90 27.55
CA LEU A 85 -15.04 -8.70 26.45
C LEU A 85 -15.48 -9.39 25.15
N HIS A 86 -16.06 -10.58 25.26
CA HIS A 86 -16.58 -11.30 24.10
C HIS A 86 -17.79 -10.60 23.50
N SER A 87 -18.76 -10.16 24.31
CA SER A 87 -19.98 -9.52 23.83
C SER A 87 -19.73 -8.12 23.26
N THR A 88 -18.85 -7.34 23.89
CA THR A 88 -18.59 -5.93 23.47
C THR A 88 -17.63 -5.81 22.31
N SER A 89 -16.63 -6.69 22.21
CA SER A 89 -15.55 -6.57 21.21
C SER A 89 -15.34 -7.85 20.42
N GLY A 90 -15.38 -9.02 21.05
CA GLY A 90 -15.04 -10.30 20.42
C GLY A 90 -16.02 -10.67 19.32
N LYS A 91 -17.31 -10.71 19.62
CA LYS A 91 -18.37 -11.08 18.68
C LYS A 91 -18.49 -10.09 17.52
N PRO A 92 -18.57 -8.77 17.74
CA PRO A 92 -18.62 -7.81 16.62
C PRO A 92 -17.41 -7.95 15.67
N THR A 93 -16.22 -8.14 16.20
CA THR A 93 -15.02 -8.32 15.36
C THR A 93 -15.06 -9.64 14.58
N GLN A 94 -15.60 -10.71 15.16
CA GLN A 94 -15.81 -11.99 14.46
C GLN A 94 -16.84 -11.87 13.35
N ASP A 95 -17.93 -11.15 13.58
CA ASP A 95 -18.97 -10.94 12.58
C ASP A 95 -18.41 -10.14 11.39
N VAL A 96 -17.67 -9.05 11.64
CA VAL A 96 -16.94 -8.31 10.58
C VAL A 96 -16.00 -9.22 9.80
N LEU A 97 -15.22 -10.05 10.49
CA LEU A 97 -14.29 -10.99 9.82
C LEU A 97 -15.04 -12.00 8.96
N ARG A 98 -16.18 -12.51 9.44
CA ARG A 98 -17.04 -13.44 8.70
C ARG A 98 -17.59 -12.81 7.43
N ASP A 99 -18.15 -11.60 7.53
CA ASP A 99 -18.70 -10.86 6.38
C ASP A 99 -17.64 -10.64 5.30
N ARG A 100 -16.44 -10.24 5.72
CA ARG A 100 -15.32 -10.03 4.79
C ARG A 100 -14.84 -11.33 4.13
N LEU A 101 -14.75 -12.41 4.88
CA LEU A 101 -14.39 -13.72 4.32
C LEU A 101 -15.48 -14.26 3.39
N GLN A 102 -16.78 -14.04 3.70
CA GLN A 102 -17.87 -14.38 2.81
C GLN A 102 -17.80 -13.60 1.49
N HIS A 103 -17.50 -12.29 1.56
CA HIS A 103 -17.31 -11.47 0.36
C HIS A 103 -16.15 -11.99 -0.51
N LEU A 104 -15.02 -12.41 0.08
CA LEU A 104 -13.90 -12.99 -0.67
C LEU A 104 -14.21 -14.40 -1.21
N ASN A 105 -14.91 -15.22 -0.42
CA ASN A 105 -15.29 -16.59 -0.82
C ASN A 105 -16.32 -16.63 -1.95
N ALA A 106 -16.98 -15.53 -2.26
CA ALA A 106 -17.86 -15.46 -3.43
C ALA A 106 -17.06 -15.47 -4.75
N LEU A 107 -15.78 -15.07 -4.73
CA LEU A 107 -14.95 -14.93 -5.95
C LEU A 107 -14.84 -16.22 -6.77
N PRO A 108 -14.54 -17.42 -6.20
CA PRO A 108 -14.46 -18.66 -6.97
C PRO A 108 -15.79 -19.16 -7.56
N SER A 109 -16.93 -18.59 -7.14
CA SER A 109 -18.26 -18.99 -7.66
C SER A 109 -18.58 -18.34 -8.99
N PHE A 110 -17.89 -17.25 -9.38
CA PHE A 110 -18.12 -16.56 -10.64
C PHE A 110 -17.40 -17.27 -11.79
N GLN A 111 -18.09 -17.43 -12.92
CA GLN A 111 -17.51 -18.13 -14.09
C GLN A 111 -16.56 -17.21 -14.88
N ASP A 112 -16.97 -15.99 -15.12
CA ASP A 112 -16.19 -14.98 -15.87
C ASP A 112 -16.60 -13.55 -15.48
N THR A 113 -15.96 -12.59 -16.12
CA THR A 113 -16.20 -11.14 -15.88
C THR A 113 -17.50 -10.62 -16.45
N THR A 114 -18.29 -11.42 -17.16
CA THR A 114 -19.61 -11.04 -17.72
C THR A 114 -20.78 -11.50 -16.85
N ASP A 115 -20.46 -12.19 -15.74
CA ASP A 115 -21.46 -12.65 -14.79
C ASP A 115 -22.08 -11.45 -14.05
N PRO A 116 -23.41 -11.29 -14.01
CA PRO A 116 -24.08 -10.20 -13.27
C PRO A 116 -23.79 -10.20 -11.77
N ASP A 117 -23.48 -11.36 -11.18
CA ASP A 117 -23.10 -11.48 -9.79
C ASP A 117 -21.67 -10.98 -9.56
N PHE A 118 -20.78 -11.19 -10.54
CA PHE A 118 -19.44 -10.59 -10.53
C PHE A 118 -19.51 -9.07 -10.63
N ASP A 119 -20.37 -8.51 -11.46
CA ASP A 119 -20.53 -7.05 -11.57
C ASP A 119 -20.96 -6.43 -10.24
N ARG A 120 -21.95 -7.02 -9.56
CA ARG A 120 -22.39 -6.56 -8.23
C ARG A 120 -21.29 -6.67 -7.17
N TRP A 121 -20.51 -7.73 -7.22
CA TRP A 121 -19.35 -7.92 -6.35
C TRP A 121 -18.25 -6.88 -6.63
N ALA A 122 -17.97 -6.61 -7.90
CA ALA A 122 -17.01 -5.63 -8.34
C ALA A 122 -17.40 -4.19 -7.96
N ASP A 123 -18.70 -3.85 -8.08
CA ASP A 123 -19.26 -2.57 -7.63
C ASP A 123 -19.08 -2.39 -6.11
N THR A 124 -19.38 -3.41 -5.31
CA THR A 124 -19.12 -3.38 -3.87
C THR A 124 -17.63 -3.15 -3.55
N ARG A 125 -16.75 -3.79 -4.31
CA ARG A 125 -15.30 -3.61 -4.19
C ARG A 125 -14.87 -2.18 -4.53
N LEU A 126 -15.43 -1.60 -5.58
CA LEU A 126 -15.18 -0.21 -5.96
C LEU A 126 -15.67 0.76 -4.89
N ASP A 127 -16.87 0.57 -4.37
CA ASP A 127 -17.42 1.38 -3.26
C ASP A 127 -16.50 1.34 -2.02
N ARG A 128 -15.95 0.18 -1.68
CA ARG A 128 -14.94 0.02 -0.60
C ARG A 128 -13.66 0.82 -0.89
N TRP A 129 -13.17 0.81 -2.11
CA TRP A 129 -11.98 1.58 -2.51
C TRP A 129 -12.23 3.09 -2.47
N LEU A 130 -13.44 3.54 -2.84
CA LEU A 130 -13.87 4.93 -2.68
C LEU A 130 -13.91 5.36 -1.21
N VAL A 131 -14.41 4.49 -0.33
CA VAL A 131 -14.39 4.74 1.12
C VAL A 131 -12.96 4.78 1.66
N ASP A 132 -12.07 3.85 1.29
CA ASP A 132 -10.66 3.85 1.69
C ASP A 132 -9.96 5.14 1.24
N TRP A 133 -10.18 5.57 0.00
CA TRP A 133 -9.66 6.83 -0.52
C TRP A 133 -10.18 8.05 0.27
N ALA A 134 -11.48 8.10 0.57
CA ALA A 134 -12.08 9.18 1.35
C ALA A 134 -11.50 9.22 2.78
N LEU A 135 -11.29 8.08 3.43
CA LEU A 135 -10.67 7.97 4.74
C LEU A 135 -9.21 8.47 4.73
N ARG A 136 -8.42 8.08 3.74
CA ARG A 136 -7.01 8.50 3.60
C ARG A 136 -6.87 9.99 3.32
N THR A 137 -7.82 10.57 2.58
CA THR A 137 -7.85 12.02 2.29
C THR A 137 -8.50 12.85 3.41
N GLY A 138 -8.99 12.21 4.49
CA GLY A 138 -9.55 12.90 5.65
C GLY A 138 -11.03 13.22 5.56
N ARG A 139 -11.72 12.72 4.55
CA ARG A 139 -13.16 12.93 4.33
C ARG A 139 -14.00 11.89 5.08
N VAL A 140 -13.82 11.81 6.40
CA VAL A 140 -14.43 10.75 7.24
C VAL A 140 -15.95 10.76 7.16
N ASN A 141 -16.60 11.92 7.13
CA ASN A 141 -18.06 12.00 7.03
C ASN A 141 -18.57 11.44 5.69
N THR A 142 -17.94 11.82 4.58
CA THR A 142 -18.25 11.26 3.26
C THR A 142 -18.06 9.75 3.23
N ALA A 143 -16.99 9.24 3.83
CA ALA A 143 -16.73 7.81 3.94
C ALA A 143 -17.84 7.07 4.70
N ARG A 144 -18.30 7.63 5.83
CA ARG A 144 -19.41 7.08 6.61
C ARG A 144 -20.74 7.11 5.85
N ASP A 145 -21.01 8.21 5.15
CA ASP A 145 -22.23 8.35 4.35
C ASP A 145 -22.28 7.32 3.21
N ILE A 146 -21.17 7.11 2.51
CA ILE A 146 -21.08 6.09 1.46
C ILE A 146 -21.25 4.69 2.07
N ALA A 147 -20.52 4.37 3.15
CA ALA A 147 -20.58 3.07 3.79
C ALA A 147 -22.00 2.72 4.25
N LYS A 148 -22.70 3.69 4.85
CA LYS A 148 -24.09 3.51 5.31
C LYS A 148 -25.08 3.37 4.16
N ARG A 149 -24.97 4.21 3.10
CA ARG A 149 -25.88 4.14 1.95
C ARG A 149 -25.77 2.85 1.15
N LYS A 150 -24.56 2.28 1.12
CA LYS A 150 -24.24 1.05 0.38
C LYS A 150 -24.26 -0.20 1.24
N ASP A 151 -24.57 -0.06 2.54
CA ASP A 151 -24.59 -1.18 3.51
C ASP A 151 -23.27 -1.98 3.54
N ILE A 152 -22.15 -1.26 3.50
CA ILE A 152 -20.79 -1.84 3.51
C ILE A 152 -19.99 -1.47 4.77
N GLU A 153 -20.64 -1.09 5.87
CA GLU A 153 -19.99 -0.66 7.10
C GLU A 153 -19.05 -1.74 7.67
N SER A 154 -19.45 -3.03 7.62
CA SER A 154 -18.62 -4.16 8.05
C SER A 154 -17.42 -4.41 7.13
N LEU A 155 -17.48 -3.91 5.88
CA LEU A 155 -16.48 -4.14 4.85
C LEU A 155 -15.40 -3.04 4.77
N VAL A 156 -15.46 -2.02 5.62
CA VAL A 156 -14.53 -0.87 5.60
C VAL A 156 -13.90 -0.61 6.97
N ASP A 157 -12.74 0.06 6.98
CA ASP A 157 -11.93 0.24 8.20
C ASP A 157 -12.04 1.65 8.77
N ILE A 158 -13.26 2.18 8.95
CA ILE A 158 -13.53 3.54 9.42
C ILE A 158 -12.88 3.81 10.78
N ASP A 159 -12.99 2.87 11.72
CA ASP A 159 -12.46 3.03 13.08
C ASP A 159 -10.92 3.10 13.08
N LEU A 160 -10.25 2.25 12.28
CA LEU A 160 -8.79 2.29 12.12
C LEU A 160 -8.31 3.66 11.66
N PHE A 161 -8.94 4.20 10.61
CA PHE A 161 -8.55 5.51 10.08
C PHE A 161 -8.95 6.67 11.00
N THR A 162 -10.01 6.53 11.79
CA THR A 162 -10.38 7.50 12.82
C THR A 162 -9.31 7.56 13.92
N ASP A 163 -8.83 6.41 14.37
CA ASP A 163 -7.72 6.33 15.34
C ASP A 163 -6.41 6.88 14.77
N ILE A 164 -6.08 6.55 13.52
CA ILE A 164 -4.91 7.13 12.83
C ILE A 164 -4.99 8.65 12.84
N ARG A 165 -6.12 9.22 12.45
CA ARG A 165 -6.34 10.67 12.41
C ARG A 165 -6.22 11.33 13.77
N ARG A 166 -6.76 10.71 14.81
CA ARG A 166 -6.66 11.20 16.18
C ARG A 166 -5.20 11.33 16.62
N ILE A 167 -4.39 10.29 16.36
CA ILE A 167 -2.97 10.27 16.71
C ILE A 167 -2.16 11.24 15.84
N GLU A 168 -2.44 11.30 14.54
CA GLU A 168 -1.83 12.29 13.64
C GLU A 168 -2.13 13.73 14.09
N GLY A 169 -3.38 14.01 14.49
CA GLY A 169 -3.78 15.29 15.04
C GLY A 169 -3.03 15.66 16.33
N ALA A 170 -2.81 14.68 17.23
CA ALA A 170 -2.01 14.88 18.43
C ALA A 170 -0.53 15.20 18.09
N LEU A 171 0.06 14.49 17.11
CA LEU A 171 1.42 14.78 16.63
C LEU A 171 1.52 16.17 15.99
N GLN A 172 0.52 16.59 15.18
CA GLN A 172 0.45 17.93 14.61
C GLN A 172 0.29 19.02 15.69
N ALA A 173 -0.38 18.67 16.80
CA ALA A 173 -0.46 19.53 17.99
C ALA A 173 0.81 19.43 18.89
N HIS A 174 1.88 18.83 18.38
CA HIS A 174 3.17 18.67 19.05
C HIS A 174 3.11 17.80 20.33
N SER A 175 2.23 16.79 20.38
CA SER A 175 2.14 15.82 21.47
C SER A 175 2.47 14.41 20.97
N CYS A 176 3.46 13.76 21.60
CA CYS A 176 3.84 12.38 21.31
C CYS A 176 3.07 11.36 22.17
N THR A 177 2.27 11.79 23.15
CA THR A 177 1.68 10.92 24.16
C THR A 177 0.84 9.80 23.58
N GLU A 178 -0.07 10.11 22.67
CA GLU A 178 -0.97 9.12 22.03
C GLU A 178 -0.19 8.15 21.12
N ALA A 179 0.77 8.68 20.35
CA ALA A 179 1.61 7.86 19.49
C ALA A 179 2.49 6.90 20.30
N LEU A 180 3.02 7.32 21.44
CA LEU A 180 3.79 6.46 22.36
C LEU A 180 2.93 5.41 23.05
N ALA A 181 1.69 5.74 23.43
CA ALA A 181 0.72 4.79 23.94
C ALA A 181 0.45 3.70 22.89
N TRP A 182 0.19 4.10 21.66
CA TRP A 182 0.01 3.18 20.53
C TRP A 182 1.26 2.30 20.28
N CYS A 183 2.47 2.86 20.35
CA CYS A 183 3.71 2.09 20.25
C CYS A 183 3.83 1.03 21.37
N SER A 184 3.44 1.39 22.59
CA SER A 184 3.45 0.46 23.73
C SER A 184 2.51 -0.72 23.54
N GLU A 185 1.29 -0.47 23.04
CA GLU A 185 0.31 -1.51 22.72
C GLU A 185 0.77 -2.45 21.60
N ASN A 186 1.48 -1.91 20.61
CA ASN A 186 1.93 -2.65 19.43
C ASN A 186 3.42 -3.05 19.49
N LYS A 187 4.07 -2.98 20.64
CA LYS A 187 5.53 -3.15 20.83
C LYS A 187 6.11 -4.40 20.16
N VAL A 188 5.44 -5.56 20.32
CA VAL A 188 5.91 -6.83 19.74
C VAL A 188 5.86 -6.81 18.22
N ALA A 189 4.81 -6.21 17.64
CA ALA A 189 4.64 -6.12 16.20
C ALA A 189 5.62 -5.11 15.59
N LEU A 190 5.83 -3.95 16.23
CA LEU A 190 6.82 -2.95 15.81
C LEU A 190 8.25 -3.50 15.82
N ARG A 191 8.60 -4.33 16.80
CA ARG A 191 9.91 -5.01 16.83
C ARG A 191 10.08 -5.96 15.63
N LYS A 192 9.03 -6.69 15.24
CA LYS A 192 9.09 -7.60 14.08
C LYS A 192 9.37 -6.88 12.78
N ILE A 193 8.79 -5.69 12.58
CA ILE A 193 9.03 -4.86 11.40
C ILE A 193 10.26 -3.94 11.55
N LYS A 194 11.01 -4.08 12.67
CA LYS A 194 12.19 -3.26 12.99
C LYS A 194 11.92 -1.75 12.91
N SER A 195 10.73 -1.31 13.35
CA SER A 195 10.34 0.10 13.33
C SER A 195 11.17 0.93 14.30
N GLN A 196 11.61 2.10 13.86
CA GLN A 196 12.35 3.07 14.66
C GLN A 196 11.44 4.14 15.27
N LEU A 197 10.12 4.06 15.04
CA LEU A 197 9.15 5.08 15.42
C LEU A 197 9.19 5.41 16.92
N GLU A 198 9.26 4.41 17.82
CA GLU A 198 9.31 4.66 19.27
C GLU A 198 10.54 5.50 19.64
N PHE A 199 11.70 5.21 19.04
CA PHE A 199 12.92 6.00 19.26
C PHE A 199 12.75 7.43 18.74
N GLU A 200 12.23 7.61 17.53
CA GLU A 200 12.02 8.93 16.92
C GLU A 200 11.09 9.81 17.77
N LEU A 201 10.00 9.23 18.27
CA LEU A 201 9.07 9.92 19.18
C LEU A 201 9.74 10.30 20.50
N ARG A 202 10.50 9.39 21.13
CA ARG A 202 11.25 9.66 22.37
C ARG A 202 12.31 10.74 22.17
N LEU A 203 12.99 10.71 21.03
CA LEU A 203 13.96 11.73 20.67
C LEU A 203 13.30 13.11 20.53
N GLN A 204 12.10 13.16 19.90
CA GLN A 204 11.36 14.42 19.76
C GLN A 204 10.90 14.98 21.11
N GLU A 205 10.39 14.15 22.03
CA GLU A 205 10.06 14.61 23.40
C GLU A 205 11.27 15.20 24.10
N PHE A 206 12.45 14.57 23.96
CA PHE A 206 13.69 15.12 24.50
C PHE A 206 14.04 16.50 23.88
N ILE A 207 13.90 16.64 22.56
CA ILE A 207 14.15 17.90 21.86
C ILE A 207 13.20 19.01 22.36
N GLU A 208 11.93 18.67 22.59
CA GLU A 208 10.96 19.66 23.11
C GLU A 208 11.26 20.08 24.56
N LEU A 209 11.75 19.17 25.41
CA LEU A 209 12.25 19.51 26.75
C LEU A 209 13.45 20.48 26.68
N CYS A 210 14.35 20.23 25.73
CA CYS A 210 15.48 21.15 25.48
C CYS A 210 14.99 22.51 24.94
N ARG A 211 13.98 22.53 24.07
CA ARG A 211 13.35 23.75 23.56
C ARG A 211 12.75 24.62 24.68
N GLN A 212 12.13 23.96 25.67
CA GLN A 212 11.56 24.63 26.85
C GLN A 212 12.63 25.04 27.88
N ARG A 213 13.91 24.77 27.63
CA ARG A 213 15.01 25.03 28.56
C ARG A 213 14.91 24.28 29.87
N ASN A 214 14.18 23.18 29.92
CA ASN A 214 14.04 22.35 31.12
C ASN A 214 15.14 21.27 31.14
N THR A 215 16.39 21.69 31.37
CA THR A 215 17.58 20.83 31.29
C THR A 215 17.54 19.68 32.29
N ALA A 216 17.06 19.92 33.51
CA ALA A 216 16.98 18.88 34.52
C ALA A 216 16.01 17.74 34.10
N GLN A 217 14.84 18.08 33.59
CA GLN A 217 13.90 17.08 33.10
C GLN A 217 14.42 16.40 31.81
N ALA A 218 15.08 17.14 30.90
CA ALA A 218 15.66 16.58 29.71
C ALA A 218 16.74 15.52 30.04
N ILE A 219 17.61 15.79 31.03
CA ILE A 219 18.62 14.84 31.49
C ILE A 219 17.96 13.59 32.12
N ALA A 220 16.99 13.78 33.00
CA ALA A 220 16.25 12.67 33.59
C ALA A 220 15.53 11.83 32.54
N TYR A 221 14.91 12.49 31.55
CA TYR A 221 14.23 11.85 30.44
C TYR A 221 15.19 11.02 29.56
N SER A 222 16.35 11.59 29.21
CA SER A 222 17.35 10.89 28.38
C SER A 222 17.84 9.61 29.05
N ARG A 223 18.14 9.69 30.35
CA ARG A 223 18.55 8.52 31.16
C ARG A 223 17.49 7.44 31.23
N LYS A 224 16.21 7.83 31.30
CA LYS A 224 15.10 6.86 31.45
C LYS A 224 14.71 6.22 30.12
N HIS A 225 14.71 6.97 29.03
CA HIS A 225 14.09 6.55 27.75
C HIS A 225 15.05 6.39 26.59
N LEU A 226 16.15 7.16 26.50
CA LEU A 226 17.06 7.10 25.35
C LEU A 226 18.20 6.10 25.55
N ILE A 227 18.63 5.83 26.79
CA ILE A 227 19.70 4.85 27.08
C ILE A 227 19.36 3.46 26.52
N ALA A 228 18.10 3.06 26.54
CA ALA A 228 17.66 1.77 26.00
C ALA A 228 17.98 1.58 24.51
N TRP A 229 18.29 2.66 23.78
CA TRP A 229 18.57 2.67 22.34
C TRP A 229 20.04 2.95 22.01
N GLN A 230 20.92 2.97 23.02
CA GLN A 230 22.34 3.32 22.83
C GLN A 230 23.04 2.42 21.83
N ASP A 231 22.78 1.11 21.82
CA ASP A 231 23.45 0.14 20.95
C ASP A 231 23.15 0.37 19.46
N THR A 232 21.99 0.96 19.14
CA THR A 232 21.52 1.13 17.77
C THR A 232 21.56 2.58 17.28
N HIS A 233 21.40 3.57 18.19
CA HIS A 233 21.18 4.98 17.83
C HIS A 233 22.14 5.94 18.56
N MET A 234 23.30 5.46 19.02
CA MET A 234 24.24 6.28 19.79
C MET A 234 24.62 7.62 19.11
N PRO A 235 24.94 7.66 17.80
CA PRO A 235 25.29 8.94 17.14
C PRO A 235 24.16 9.97 17.20
N GLN A 236 22.91 9.53 17.02
CA GLN A 236 21.75 10.42 17.08
C GLN A 236 21.48 10.91 18.49
N ILE A 237 21.68 10.03 19.50
CA ILE A 237 21.54 10.38 20.92
C ILE A 237 22.61 11.41 21.31
N GLN A 238 23.89 11.19 20.97
CA GLN A 238 24.98 12.12 21.24
C GLN A 238 24.72 13.49 20.59
N HIS A 239 24.27 13.49 19.33
CA HIS A 239 23.92 14.70 18.63
C HIS A 239 22.76 15.46 19.31
N ALA A 240 21.73 14.75 19.77
CA ALA A 240 20.61 15.37 20.48
C ALA A 240 21.02 15.88 21.87
N LEU A 241 21.87 15.15 22.61
CA LEU A 241 22.35 15.58 23.94
C LEU A 241 23.09 16.92 23.90
N ALA A 242 23.75 17.24 22.79
CA ALA A 242 24.40 18.54 22.60
C ALA A 242 23.39 19.72 22.69
N LEU A 243 22.06 19.48 22.46
CA LEU A 243 21.03 20.53 22.60
C LEU A 243 20.89 21.06 24.05
N LEU A 244 21.42 20.36 25.04
CA LEU A 244 21.50 20.88 26.40
C LEU A 244 22.36 22.16 26.48
N ALA A 245 23.37 22.28 25.61
CA ALA A 245 24.24 23.45 25.49
C ALA A 245 23.76 24.47 24.44
N TYR A 246 23.00 24.01 23.41
CA TYR A 246 22.56 24.86 22.30
C TYR A 246 21.09 25.30 22.44
N ALA A 247 20.89 26.61 22.34
CA ALA A 247 19.56 27.21 22.42
C ALA A 247 18.72 26.95 21.16
N PRO A 248 17.37 27.05 21.21
CA PRO A 248 16.50 26.94 20.04
C PRO A 248 16.80 27.94 18.91
N GLY A 249 17.39 29.12 19.26
CA GLY A 249 17.82 30.13 18.28
C GLY A 249 19.22 29.93 17.71
N THR A 250 19.86 28.78 17.95
CA THR A 250 21.21 28.50 17.46
C THR A 250 21.31 28.59 15.93
N GLN A 251 22.40 29.21 15.43
CA GLN A 251 22.71 29.27 14.00
C GLN A 251 23.61 28.10 13.55
N CYS A 252 24.03 27.24 14.47
CA CYS A 252 24.82 26.05 14.13
C CYS A 252 23.95 25.06 13.35
N GLY A 253 24.23 24.88 12.06
CA GLY A 253 23.41 24.14 11.10
C GLY A 253 22.94 22.75 11.58
N PRO A 254 23.80 21.86 12.08
CA PRO A 254 23.40 20.56 12.58
C PRO A 254 22.35 20.61 13.71
N TYR A 255 22.54 21.48 14.69
CA TYR A 255 21.65 21.60 15.85
C TYR A 255 20.38 22.40 15.55
N LYS A 256 20.47 23.38 14.63
CA LYS A 256 19.29 24.12 14.12
C LYS A 256 18.26 23.16 13.50
N ARG A 257 18.72 22.16 12.72
CA ARG A 257 17.85 21.16 12.08
C ARG A 257 17.09 20.29 13.09
N LEU A 258 17.64 20.06 14.29
CA LEU A 258 16.92 19.31 15.34
C LEU A 258 15.73 20.10 15.91
N TYR A 259 15.80 21.43 15.89
CA TYR A 259 14.69 22.29 16.30
C TYR A 259 13.71 22.64 15.18
N ASP A 260 13.92 22.12 13.95
CA ASP A 260 13.04 22.39 12.81
C ASP A 260 11.63 21.81 13.04
N PRO A 261 10.56 22.64 12.92
CA PRO A 261 9.18 22.18 13.01
C PRO A 261 8.83 21.07 12.00
N ALA A 262 9.48 21.03 10.82
CA ALA A 262 9.26 20.01 9.80
C ALA A 262 9.54 18.57 10.29
N ARG A 263 10.20 18.40 11.44
CA ARG A 263 10.36 17.11 12.11
C ARG A 263 9.04 16.48 12.51
N TRP A 264 8.05 17.30 12.89
CA TRP A 264 6.72 16.81 13.24
C TRP A 264 6.00 16.19 12.04
N ASP A 265 6.12 16.77 10.84
CA ASP A 265 5.59 16.19 9.61
C ASP A 265 6.27 14.85 9.27
N THR A 266 7.58 14.76 9.57
CA THR A 266 8.31 13.50 9.41
C THR A 266 7.81 12.44 10.38
N LEU A 267 7.54 12.79 11.64
CA LEU A 267 6.97 11.86 12.63
C LEU A 267 5.57 11.39 12.25
N VAL A 268 4.71 12.29 11.74
CA VAL A 268 3.38 11.93 11.22
C VAL A 268 3.51 10.90 10.10
N ARG A 269 4.45 11.12 9.16
CA ARG A 269 4.71 10.16 8.07
C ARG A 269 5.27 8.83 8.59
N SER A 270 6.22 8.86 9.53
CA SER A 270 6.79 7.65 10.16
C SER A 270 5.72 6.86 10.90
N PHE A 271 4.83 7.54 11.63
CA PHE A 271 3.70 6.90 12.30
C PHE A 271 2.75 6.23 11.30
N ARG A 272 2.31 6.96 10.26
CA ARG A 272 1.44 6.42 9.21
C ARG A 272 2.04 5.20 8.54
N ASN A 273 3.32 5.27 8.16
CA ASN A 273 4.03 4.16 7.55
C ASN A 273 4.11 2.94 8.47
N ALA A 274 4.32 3.15 9.77
CA ALA A 274 4.33 2.06 10.74
C ALA A 274 2.96 1.39 10.88
N VAL A 275 1.87 2.16 10.92
CA VAL A 275 0.49 1.61 10.96
C VAL A 275 0.18 0.84 9.69
N PHE A 276 0.54 1.39 8.52
CA PHE A 276 0.32 0.73 7.24
C PHE A 276 1.12 -0.56 7.12
N ALA A 277 2.39 -0.57 7.52
CA ALA A 277 3.22 -1.76 7.53
C ALA A 277 2.68 -2.86 8.48
N LEU A 278 2.14 -2.50 9.65
CA LEU A 278 1.54 -3.45 10.58
C LEU A 278 0.28 -4.11 10.01
N ASN A 279 -0.53 -3.35 9.30
CA ASN A 279 -1.79 -3.82 8.73
C ASN A 279 -1.65 -4.29 7.27
N THR A 280 -0.44 -4.30 6.71
CA THR A 280 -0.14 -4.60 5.29
C THR A 280 -0.92 -3.72 4.30
N LEU A 281 -1.28 -2.52 4.73
CA LEU A 281 -1.91 -1.53 3.86
C LEU A 281 -0.89 -0.99 2.87
N SER A 282 -1.32 -0.78 1.62
CA SER A 282 -0.49 -0.09 0.63
C SER A 282 -0.27 1.37 1.05
N PRO A 283 0.89 1.98 0.78
CA PRO A 283 1.11 3.39 1.03
C PRO A 283 0.13 4.28 0.25
N GLU A 284 -0.18 3.90 -0.99
CA GLU A 284 -1.16 4.57 -1.83
C GLU A 284 -2.54 3.87 -1.77
N PRO A 285 -3.66 4.61 -1.93
CA PRO A 285 -4.99 4.02 -2.04
C PRO A 285 -5.07 3.02 -3.19
N LEU A 286 -5.77 1.89 -3.00
CA LEU A 286 -5.97 0.89 -4.07
C LEU A 286 -6.66 1.50 -5.30
N LEU A 287 -7.55 2.46 -5.10
CA LEU A 287 -8.19 3.21 -6.18
C LEU A 287 -7.16 3.92 -7.07
N HIS A 288 -6.15 4.59 -6.49
CA HIS A 288 -5.07 5.23 -7.24
C HIS A 288 -4.24 4.20 -8.01
N LEU A 289 -3.86 3.10 -7.36
CA LEU A 289 -3.09 2.03 -8.00
C LEU A 289 -3.84 1.44 -9.20
N ALA A 290 -5.15 1.20 -9.06
CA ALA A 290 -5.99 0.69 -10.14
C ALA A 290 -6.11 1.69 -11.29
N LEU A 291 -6.35 2.97 -10.98
CA LEU A 291 -6.42 4.04 -11.99
C LEU A 291 -5.08 4.22 -12.72
N TYR A 292 -3.97 4.28 -12.00
CA TYR A 292 -2.65 4.44 -12.62
C TYR A 292 -2.28 3.25 -13.50
N THR A 293 -2.59 2.03 -13.06
CA THR A 293 -2.35 0.81 -13.86
C THR A 293 -3.22 0.82 -15.12
N GLY A 294 -4.50 1.17 -15.00
CA GLY A 294 -5.42 1.27 -16.13
C GLY A 294 -4.99 2.36 -17.12
N LEU A 295 -4.65 3.55 -16.63
CA LEU A 295 -4.17 4.64 -17.49
C LEU A 295 -2.83 4.30 -18.14
N ALA A 296 -1.90 3.66 -17.42
CA ALA A 296 -0.62 3.22 -17.98
C ALA A 296 -0.82 2.18 -19.08
N SER A 297 -1.76 1.24 -18.93
CA SER A 297 -2.05 0.24 -19.96
C SER A 297 -2.67 0.82 -21.23
N LEU A 298 -3.41 1.93 -21.10
CA LEU A 298 -4.05 2.63 -22.23
C LEU A 298 -3.16 3.70 -22.86
N LYS A 299 -2.09 4.12 -22.19
CA LYS A 299 -1.22 5.22 -22.61
C LYS A 299 -0.31 4.80 -23.75
N LEU A 300 -0.60 5.31 -24.96
CA LEU A 300 0.19 5.11 -26.16
C LEU A 300 0.88 6.43 -26.56
N ARG A 301 2.00 6.33 -27.29
CA ARG A 301 2.65 7.52 -27.87
C ARG A 301 1.72 8.27 -28.81
N ALA A 302 0.84 7.57 -29.53
CA ALA A 302 -0.17 8.14 -30.40
C ALA A 302 -1.14 9.08 -29.67
N CYS A 303 -1.42 8.86 -28.38
CA CYS A 303 -2.29 9.75 -27.59
C CYS A 303 -1.79 11.20 -27.50
N TYR A 304 -0.49 11.44 -27.72
CA TYR A 304 0.13 12.77 -27.68
C TYR A 304 0.36 13.39 -29.06
N VAL A 305 -0.04 12.70 -30.14
CA VAL A 305 0.03 13.24 -31.53
C VAL A 305 -1.25 13.99 -31.83
N LYS A 306 -1.16 15.23 -32.36
CA LYS A 306 -2.31 16.13 -32.56
C LYS A 306 -3.45 15.56 -33.40
N HIS A 307 -3.15 14.65 -34.32
CA HIS A 307 -4.15 14.10 -35.29
C HIS A 307 -4.58 12.67 -34.95
N SER A 308 -4.08 12.10 -33.89
CA SER A 308 -4.33 10.69 -33.50
C SER A 308 -5.16 10.53 -32.20
N LYS A 309 -5.88 11.60 -31.82
CA LYS A 309 -6.69 11.57 -30.59
C LYS A 309 -7.98 10.79 -30.83
N ASN A 310 -8.27 9.86 -29.89
CA ASN A 310 -9.52 9.12 -29.85
C ASN A 310 -10.42 9.70 -28.76
N PRO A 311 -11.66 10.14 -29.06
CA PRO A 311 -12.59 10.69 -28.07
C PRO A 311 -12.99 9.67 -26.98
N ASP A 312 -12.96 8.37 -27.29
CA ASP A 312 -13.31 7.31 -26.34
C ASP A 312 -12.13 6.88 -25.44
N CYS A 313 -10.95 7.47 -25.65
CA CYS A 313 -9.76 7.14 -24.86
C CYS A 313 -9.60 8.10 -23.70
N PRO A 314 -9.61 7.62 -22.42
CA PRO A 314 -9.50 8.50 -21.25
C PRO A 314 -8.13 9.22 -21.16
N VAL A 315 -7.10 8.73 -21.85
CA VAL A 315 -5.80 9.39 -21.96
C VAL A 315 -5.83 10.55 -22.96
N CYS A 316 -6.59 10.44 -24.04
CA CYS A 316 -6.72 11.44 -25.08
C CYS A 316 -7.70 12.58 -24.75
N ASP A 317 -8.69 12.33 -23.92
CA ASP A 317 -9.87 13.17 -23.64
C ASP A 317 -9.55 14.54 -22.99
N GLY A 318 -8.37 14.72 -22.43
CA GLY A 318 -8.01 15.97 -21.74
C GLY A 318 -7.27 17.01 -22.57
N GLY A 319 -7.02 16.79 -23.84
CA GLY A 319 -6.15 17.64 -24.67
C GLY A 319 -6.86 18.54 -25.68
N GLY A 320 -8.17 18.67 -25.63
CA GLY A 320 -8.92 19.60 -26.49
C GLY A 320 -8.82 21.04 -25.99
N THR A 321 -7.92 21.83 -26.57
CA THR A 321 -7.86 23.30 -26.42
C THR A 321 -8.96 24.03 -27.20
N ASP A 322 -9.95 23.34 -27.71
CA ASP A 322 -11.09 23.97 -28.38
C ASP A 322 -12.29 24.11 -27.45
N SER A 323 -12.31 25.28 -26.79
CA SER A 323 -13.38 25.77 -25.92
C SER A 323 -14.71 26.07 -26.61
N SER A 324 -15.07 25.45 -27.74
CA SER A 324 -16.24 25.85 -28.49
C SER A 324 -17.43 24.88 -28.48
N LEU A 325 -17.35 23.77 -27.72
CA LEU A 325 -18.51 22.89 -27.52
C LEU A 325 -18.91 22.85 -26.06
N THR A 326 -19.62 23.92 -25.63
CA THR A 326 -20.43 23.93 -24.42
C THR A 326 -21.58 22.93 -24.56
N THR A 327 -21.35 21.68 -24.21
CA THR A 327 -22.44 20.75 -23.90
C THR A 327 -22.91 21.01 -22.48
N SER A 328 -24.19 21.30 -22.33
CA SER A 328 -24.95 21.71 -21.16
C SER A 328 -25.09 20.65 -20.04
N SER A 329 -24.18 19.70 -19.95
CA SER A 329 -24.12 18.74 -18.83
C SER A 329 -22.84 18.97 -18.03
N GLY A 330 -22.98 19.28 -16.76
CA GLY A 330 -21.89 19.65 -15.82
C GLY A 330 -20.79 18.60 -15.57
N LEU A 331 -20.61 17.65 -16.49
CA LEU A 331 -19.54 16.63 -16.46
C LEU A 331 -18.24 17.10 -17.16
N SER A 332 -18.26 18.19 -17.91
CA SER A 332 -17.10 18.64 -18.71
C SER A 332 -15.91 19.14 -17.86
N GLN A 333 -16.10 19.41 -16.58
CA GLN A 333 -14.98 19.78 -15.66
C GLN A 333 -14.20 18.57 -15.13
N LEU A 334 -14.71 17.35 -15.30
CA LEU A 334 -14.06 16.11 -14.84
C LEU A 334 -13.13 15.50 -15.91
N SER A 335 -13.34 15.79 -17.19
CA SER A 335 -12.55 15.22 -18.29
C SER A 335 -11.08 15.64 -18.27
N GLY A 336 -10.76 16.85 -17.81
CA GLY A 336 -9.36 17.29 -17.65
C GLY A 336 -8.58 16.55 -16.54
N GLY A 337 -9.25 15.79 -15.68
CA GLY A 337 -8.63 15.11 -14.55
C GLY A 337 -7.89 13.83 -14.93
N LEU A 338 -8.47 12.98 -15.77
CA LEU A 338 -7.88 11.70 -16.14
C LEU A 338 -6.67 11.86 -17.06
N SER A 339 -6.70 12.76 -18.03
CA SER A 339 -5.55 13.02 -18.89
C SER A 339 -4.37 13.59 -18.12
N LYS A 340 -4.62 14.43 -17.10
CA LYS A 340 -3.58 14.95 -16.22
C LYS A 340 -2.94 13.84 -15.38
N LEU A 341 -3.75 12.93 -14.83
CA LEU A 341 -3.24 11.74 -14.15
C LEU A 341 -2.46 10.82 -15.10
N ALA A 342 -2.88 10.73 -16.36
CA ALA A 342 -2.18 9.96 -17.38
C ALA A 342 -0.79 10.53 -17.71
N GLU A 343 -0.55 11.84 -17.54
CA GLU A 343 0.80 12.43 -17.71
C GLU A 343 1.80 11.87 -16.71
N GLU A 344 1.36 11.60 -15.48
CA GLU A 344 2.19 11.14 -14.37
C GLU A 344 2.58 9.66 -14.47
N VAL A 345 1.80 8.85 -15.23
CA VAL A 345 2.07 7.41 -15.34
C VAL A 345 3.01 7.09 -16.50
N PRO A 346 3.82 6.02 -16.42
CA PRO A 346 4.69 5.57 -17.51
C PRO A 346 3.86 5.07 -18.70
N PHE A 347 4.47 5.04 -19.88
CA PHE A 347 3.90 4.32 -21.02
C PHE A 347 3.92 2.81 -20.75
N SER A 348 2.86 2.10 -21.19
CA SER A 348 2.90 0.66 -21.17
C SER A 348 4.04 0.17 -22.06
N HIS A 349 4.93 -0.62 -21.50
CA HIS A 349 5.90 -1.34 -22.30
C HIS A 349 5.16 -2.50 -22.97
N HIS A 350 4.59 -2.24 -24.15
CA HIS A 350 4.19 -3.34 -24.99
C HIS A 350 5.47 -4.08 -25.38
N THR A 351 5.52 -5.35 -25.04
CA THR A 351 6.59 -6.28 -25.40
C THR A 351 6.61 -6.61 -26.89
N ASN A 352 5.75 -5.99 -27.70
CA ASN A 352 5.87 -6.01 -29.14
C ASN A 352 7.17 -5.28 -29.49
N SER A 353 8.24 -6.06 -29.53
CA SER A 353 9.51 -5.62 -30.05
C SER A 353 9.30 -5.10 -31.46
N THR A 354 9.39 -3.78 -31.63
CA THR A 354 9.46 -3.20 -32.98
C THR A 354 10.83 -3.56 -33.53
N ILE A 355 10.86 -4.35 -34.60
CA ILE A 355 12.10 -4.57 -35.31
C ILE A 355 12.40 -3.34 -36.13
N VAL A 356 13.58 -2.80 -35.89
CA VAL A 356 14.09 -1.63 -36.60
C VAL A 356 15.10 -2.08 -37.64
N CYS A 357 14.96 -1.59 -38.88
CA CYS A 357 15.91 -1.86 -39.93
C CYS A 357 17.26 -1.25 -39.62
N ARG A 358 18.33 -2.04 -39.64
CA ARG A 358 19.72 -1.59 -39.34
C ARG A 358 20.24 -0.56 -40.36
N ILE A 359 19.71 -0.56 -41.57
CA ILE A 359 20.16 0.36 -42.63
C ILE A 359 19.50 1.72 -42.50
N THR A 360 18.14 1.74 -42.44
CA THR A 360 17.36 2.97 -42.51
C THR A 360 16.93 3.49 -41.15
N GLY A 361 17.05 2.70 -40.07
CA GLY A 361 16.51 3.04 -38.72
C GLY A 361 14.98 3.09 -38.67
N LYS A 362 14.27 2.71 -39.76
CA LYS A 362 12.80 2.69 -39.81
C LYS A 362 12.26 1.38 -39.21
N ILE A 363 11.05 1.46 -38.66
CA ILE A 363 10.35 0.27 -38.12
C ILE A 363 9.96 -0.63 -39.29
N MET A 364 10.13 -1.93 -39.10
CA MET A 364 9.65 -2.96 -40.02
C MET A 364 8.28 -3.44 -39.56
N ASP A 365 7.25 -3.14 -40.31
CA ASP A 365 5.84 -3.42 -40.09
C ASP A 365 5.17 -4.04 -41.36
N GLU A 366 3.86 -4.06 -41.41
CA GLU A 366 3.12 -4.61 -42.56
C GLU A 366 3.37 -3.84 -43.86
N ASP A 367 3.56 -2.53 -43.79
CA ASP A 367 3.80 -1.65 -44.92
C ASP A 367 5.27 -1.69 -45.38
N ASN A 368 6.18 -1.98 -44.44
CA ASN A 368 7.61 -2.07 -44.68
C ASN A 368 8.16 -3.41 -44.11
N PRO A 369 7.76 -4.55 -44.68
CA PRO A 369 8.00 -5.85 -44.08
C PRO A 369 9.48 -6.24 -44.04
N PRO A 370 9.88 -7.02 -43.02
CA PRO A 370 11.23 -7.59 -42.91
C PRO A 370 11.46 -8.62 -43.99
N MET A 371 12.57 -8.49 -44.72
CA MET A 371 13.02 -9.39 -45.77
C MET A 371 14.37 -10.01 -45.41
N ALA A 372 14.46 -11.34 -45.48
CA ALA A 372 15.67 -12.10 -45.13
C ALA A 372 16.47 -12.51 -46.34
N PHE A 373 17.79 -12.36 -46.25
CA PHE A 373 18.77 -12.97 -47.14
C PHE A 373 18.92 -14.46 -46.83
N PRO A 374 19.42 -15.27 -47.77
CA PRO A 374 19.75 -16.67 -47.51
C PRO A 374 20.73 -16.88 -46.32
N SER A 375 21.60 -15.90 -46.06
CA SER A 375 22.51 -15.87 -44.93
C SER A 375 21.82 -15.65 -43.58
N GLY A 376 20.49 -15.34 -43.53
CA GLY A 376 19.74 -15.05 -42.33
C GLY A 376 19.74 -13.59 -41.91
N GLN A 377 20.40 -12.70 -42.61
CA GLN A 377 20.36 -11.25 -42.38
C GLN A 377 19.00 -10.69 -42.79
N VAL A 378 18.41 -9.82 -41.94
CA VAL A 378 17.08 -9.26 -42.12
C VAL A 378 17.14 -7.73 -42.23
N TYR A 379 16.57 -7.20 -43.29
CA TYR A 379 16.45 -5.74 -43.54
C TYR A 379 15.04 -5.40 -43.97
N SER A 380 14.66 -4.12 -43.89
CA SER A 380 13.35 -3.67 -44.34
C SER A 380 13.25 -3.71 -45.89
N ARG A 381 12.06 -4.03 -46.39
CA ARG A 381 11.78 -4.03 -47.83
C ARG A 381 12.13 -2.71 -48.49
N GLY A 382 11.76 -1.57 -47.88
CA GLY A 382 12.03 -0.24 -48.42
C GLY A 382 13.54 0.05 -48.57
N ALA A 383 14.35 -0.39 -47.57
CA ALA A 383 15.83 -0.26 -47.65
C ALA A 383 16.42 -1.06 -48.81
N LEU A 384 15.90 -2.26 -49.03
CA LEU A 384 16.39 -3.14 -50.09
C LEU A 384 15.92 -2.67 -51.48
N GLU A 385 14.72 -2.08 -51.59
CA GLU A 385 14.22 -1.46 -52.79
C GLU A 385 15.06 -0.21 -53.19
N GLU A 386 15.39 0.63 -52.21
CA GLU A 386 16.29 1.79 -52.41
C GLU A 386 17.69 1.34 -52.91
N MET A 387 18.20 0.24 -52.37
CA MET A 387 19.48 -0.33 -52.80
C MET A 387 19.39 -0.92 -54.22
N ALA A 388 18.30 -1.62 -54.51
CA ALA A 388 18.06 -2.21 -55.86
C ALA A 388 17.93 -1.12 -56.94
N MET A 389 17.29 -0.01 -56.59
CA MET A 389 17.15 1.16 -57.49
C MET A 389 18.45 1.96 -57.67
N GLY A 390 19.26 2.08 -56.58
CA GLY A 390 20.55 2.79 -56.62
C GLY A 390 21.66 2.06 -57.37
N GLY A 391 21.50 0.75 -57.61
CA GLY A 391 22.40 -0.06 -58.44
C GLY A 391 22.09 -0.06 -59.93
N ALA A 392 20.93 0.46 -60.33
CA ALA A 392 20.50 0.50 -61.75
C ALA A 392 20.85 1.86 -62.41
N LEU A 393 22.12 2.06 -62.72
CA LEU A 393 22.59 3.24 -63.51
C LEU A 393 22.46 3.04 -65.04
N ASP A 394 21.73 2.00 -65.51
CA ASP A 394 21.42 1.85 -66.94
C ASP A 394 19.96 1.42 -67.12
N GLY A 395 19.25 2.26 -67.82
CA GLY A 395 17.81 2.29 -68.10
C GLY A 395 17.19 1.03 -68.72
N ALA A 396 16.91 0.03 -67.92
CA ALA A 396 16.01 -1.07 -68.30
C ALA A 396 14.81 -1.09 -67.32
N LEU A 397 13.67 -0.66 -67.81
CA LEU A 397 12.37 -0.77 -67.20
C LEU A 397 12.04 -2.28 -66.93
N GLY A 398 11.97 -2.70 -65.67
CA GLY A 398 11.13 -3.83 -65.31
C GLY A 398 11.67 -4.91 -64.37
N GLU A 399 12.94 -4.98 -64.04
CA GLU A 399 13.44 -6.00 -63.08
C GLU A 399 14.14 -5.32 -61.91
N MET A 400 13.63 -5.58 -60.68
CA MET A 400 14.33 -5.14 -59.47
C MET A 400 15.71 -5.81 -59.43
N GLY A 401 16.77 -4.98 -59.36
CA GLY A 401 18.16 -5.40 -59.48
C GLY A 401 18.66 -6.28 -58.31
N ARG A 402 19.92 -6.58 -58.34
CA ARG A 402 20.61 -7.31 -57.27
C ARG A 402 20.79 -6.40 -56.05
N VAL A 403 20.63 -6.99 -54.86
CA VAL A 403 20.81 -6.33 -53.58
C VAL A 403 21.98 -6.94 -52.89
N ARG A 404 22.86 -6.09 -52.30
CA ARG A 404 24.05 -6.52 -51.58
C ARG A 404 23.85 -6.31 -50.08
N SER A 405 24.05 -7.37 -49.27
CA SER A 405 24.03 -7.26 -47.80
C SER A 405 25.22 -6.39 -47.31
N PRO A 406 24.97 -5.33 -46.53
CA PRO A 406 26.04 -4.47 -46.04
C PRO A 406 26.99 -5.17 -45.06
N GLU A 407 26.54 -6.19 -44.35
CA GLU A 407 27.34 -6.90 -43.33
C GLU A 407 28.12 -8.09 -43.92
N THR A 408 27.50 -8.87 -44.79
CA THR A 408 28.09 -10.10 -45.34
C THR A 408 28.67 -9.92 -46.71
N GLY A 409 28.32 -8.86 -47.43
CA GLY A 409 28.70 -8.63 -48.81
C GLY A 409 28.04 -9.56 -49.82
N GLU A 410 27.08 -10.39 -49.38
CA GLU A 410 26.33 -11.33 -50.22
C GLU A 410 25.43 -10.56 -51.20
N GLU A 411 25.51 -10.94 -52.49
CA GLU A 411 24.67 -10.38 -53.54
C GLU A 411 23.59 -11.37 -53.92
N VAL A 412 22.33 -10.93 -53.82
CA VAL A 412 21.14 -11.75 -54.11
C VAL A 412 20.17 -10.97 -54.96
N GLU A 413 19.47 -11.64 -55.87
CA GLU A 413 18.37 -11.04 -56.62
C GLU A 413 17.21 -10.72 -55.69
N PHE A 414 16.57 -9.54 -55.84
CA PHE A 414 15.50 -9.09 -54.98
C PHE A 414 14.35 -10.13 -54.87
N GLY A 415 14.08 -10.88 -55.92
CA GLY A 415 13.06 -11.94 -55.93
C GLY A 415 13.39 -13.17 -55.13
N GLN A 416 14.65 -13.34 -54.72
CA GLN A 416 15.09 -14.51 -53.89
C GLN A 416 15.00 -14.18 -52.39
N LEU A 417 14.73 -12.93 -52.00
CA LEU A 417 14.54 -12.52 -50.61
C LEU A 417 13.22 -13.08 -50.05
N ARG A 418 13.23 -13.54 -48.82
CA ARG A 418 12.03 -14.11 -48.20
C ARG A 418 11.46 -13.15 -47.17
N LYS A 419 10.14 -12.91 -47.26
CA LYS A 419 9.43 -12.19 -46.20
C LYS A 419 9.46 -13.00 -44.90
N VAL A 420 9.85 -12.38 -43.78
CA VAL A 420 9.93 -13.01 -42.49
C VAL A 420 8.80 -12.47 -41.59
N PHE A 421 8.22 -13.34 -40.78
CA PHE A 421 7.20 -12.98 -39.81
C PHE A 421 7.76 -13.20 -38.40
N ILE A 422 7.42 -12.27 -37.50
CA ILE A 422 7.74 -12.42 -36.08
C ILE A 422 6.57 -13.18 -35.47
N SER A 423 6.84 -14.31 -34.88
CA SER A 423 5.86 -15.13 -34.15
C SER A 423 5.97 -14.89 -32.65
#